data_db2875a6ba81722d3be7508389cf3db7
#
_entry.id   db2875a6ba81722d3be7508389cf3db7
#
_cell.length_a   1.000
_cell.length_b   1.000
_cell.length_c   1.000
_cell.angle_alpha   90.00
_cell.angle_beta   90.00
_cell.angle_gamma   90.00
#
_symmetry.space_group_name_H-M   'P 1'
#
loop_
_entity.id
_entity.type
_entity.pdbx_description
1 polymer ?
#
loop_
_entity_poly.entity_id
_entity_poly.type
_entity_poly.pdbx_seq_one_letter_code
_entity_poly.pdbx_strand_id
1 'polypeptide(L)'
;MSYLNFDKTLLINLERSLNKEMLRTNRAGAYNSTTLVDCNTRKYHGQLVLPLGDPLPQGNYVLLGSLDETVIQHGAEFNLGIHQYGENIYMPNGHKYIREFDCEVISKTTYRVGGVILTKERMLVSFEPRVLIRYTLVEAHSPTILRLKPFLAYRNTNELTHENGMACSDMREVENGRAARMYDQFPELFMQCSKKVEYIHAPAWYKGIEYLKEQERGFSYKEDQLVPGWFEMSIKKGESVIFAAGISEVNPKTLKALWEKELKRRSARDTMFGSLKNAASQFYKREGDKCYLLAGYPWFKSSAREEFLALPGCTMGIGRPEYWEAIVDKTAVEEIRHFMEGKPCKLVGMDEPDVLLWFIHALQEYAAYTSIEEVTRLYGELIIDIMLFIRRQ
;
A
#
# COMPACT_ATOMS: atom_id res chain seq x y z
N MET A 1 10.79 3.01 22.36
CA MET A 1 9.57 3.80 22.04
C MET A 1 9.61 4.06 20.55
N SER A 2 8.57 3.74 19.80
CA SER A 2 8.54 3.96 18.36
C SER A 2 8.71 5.45 18.03
N TYR A 3 9.48 5.78 16.98
CA TYR A 3 9.64 7.17 16.53
C TYR A 3 8.32 7.74 15.97
N LEU A 4 7.47 6.88 15.38
CA LEU A 4 6.15 7.22 14.87
C LEU A 4 5.08 6.62 15.80
N ASN A 5 4.73 7.36 16.83
CA ASN A 5 3.68 7.02 17.78
C ASN A 5 2.70 8.19 17.93
N PHE A 6 1.41 7.89 17.84
CA PHE A 6 0.33 8.86 17.97
C PHE A 6 -0.66 8.37 19.00
N ASP A 7 -0.92 9.20 19.99
CA ASP A 7 -1.84 8.91 21.09
C ASP A 7 -3.30 9.22 20.73
N LYS A 8 -4.20 8.84 21.65
CA LYS A 8 -5.62 9.09 21.55
C LYS A 8 -5.96 10.56 21.29
N THR A 9 -5.21 11.51 21.88
CA THR A 9 -5.50 12.94 21.79
C THR A 9 -5.43 13.44 20.35
N LEU A 10 -4.43 12.96 19.59
CA LEU A 10 -4.32 13.26 18.18
C LEU A 10 -5.37 12.50 17.37
N LEU A 11 -5.54 11.20 17.64
CA LEU A 11 -6.32 10.29 16.80
C LEU A 11 -7.83 10.57 16.85
N ILE A 12 -8.35 11.03 17.99
CA ILE A 12 -9.76 11.41 18.14
C ILE A 12 -10.10 12.73 17.44
N ASN A 13 -9.11 13.58 17.22
CA ASN A 13 -9.28 14.84 16.49
C ASN A 13 -9.20 14.57 14.98
N LEU A 14 -10.36 14.50 14.30
CA LEU A 14 -10.45 14.18 12.88
C LEU A 14 -9.75 15.20 12.00
N GLU A 15 -9.79 16.50 12.33
CA GLU A 15 -9.07 17.54 11.60
C GLU A 15 -7.56 17.23 11.51
N ARG A 16 -7.00 16.68 12.58
CA ARG A 16 -5.58 16.32 12.66
C ARG A 16 -5.30 14.94 12.07
N SER A 17 -6.10 13.95 12.42
CA SER A 17 -5.85 12.54 12.06
C SER A 17 -6.13 12.23 10.59
N LEU A 18 -7.12 12.91 9.96
CA LEU A 18 -7.41 12.78 8.54
C LEU A 18 -6.34 13.41 7.63
N ASN A 19 -5.53 14.32 8.16
CA ASN A 19 -4.39 14.91 7.45
C ASN A 19 -3.09 14.10 7.62
N LYS A 20 -3.13 12.96 8.31
CA LYS A 20 -1.99 12.06 8.46
C LYS A 20 -2.28 10.76 7.72
N GLU A 21 -1.57 10.58 6.63
CA GLU A 21 -1.72 9.43 5.74
C GLU A 21 -0.56 8.45 5.92
N MET A 22 -0.82 7.18 5.68
CA MET A 22 0.22 6.16 5.59
C MET A 22 0.22 5.52 4.22
N LEU A 23 1.40 5.15 3.77
CA LEU A 23 1.62 4.39 2.55
C LEU A 23 2.46 3.15 2.87
N ARG A 24 2.07 2.02 2.32
CA ARG A 24 2.84 0.78 2.29
C ARG A 24 2.82 0.20 0.90
N THR A 25 3.95 -0.27 0.42
CA THR A 25 4.07 -0.84 -0.91
C THR A 25 4.61 -2.26 -0.84
N ASN A 26 4.33 -3.05 -1.87
CA ASN A 26 4.89 -4.40 -2.03
C ASN A 26 6.19 -4.41 -2.85
N ARG A 27 6.68 -3.26 -3.32
CA ARG A 27 7.84 -3.11 -4.21
C ARG A 27 7.67 -3.77 -5.59
N ALA A 28 6.42 -3.99 -6.00
CA ALA A 28 6.05 -4.46 -7.35
C ALA A 28 4.84 -3.67 -7.90
N GLY A 29 4.63 -2.45 -7.38
CA GLY A 29 3.59 -1.53 -7.82
C GLY A 29 2.28 -1.58 -7.01
N ALA A 30 2.00 -2.66 -6.25
CA ALA A 30 0.84 -2.68 -5.38
C ALA A 30 1.10 -1.90 -4.08
N TYR A 31 0.05 -1.27 -3.55
CA TYR A 31 0.13 -0.48 -2.33
C TYR A 31 -1.13 -0.56 -1.47
N ASN A 32 -0.99 -0.16 -0.22
CA ASN A 32 -2.02 0.18 0.74
C ASN A 32 -1.82 1.63 1.16
N SER A 33 -2.85 2.43 1.10
CA SER A 33 -2.81 3.82 1.57
C SER A 33 -4.16 4.20 2.18
N THR A 34 -4.11 4.88 3.32
CA THR A 34 -5.26 5.38 4.05
C THR A 34 -4.81 6.38 5.13
N THR A 35 -5.71 6.97 5.89
CA THR A 35 -5.36 7.79 7.05
C THR A 35 -5.03 6.95 8.29
N LEU A 36 -4.48 7.56 9.34
CA LEU A 36 -4.17 6.86 10.59
C LEU A 36 -5.39 6.24 11.28
N VAL A 37 -6.58 6.76 11.00
CA VAL A 37 -7.85 6.27 11.57
C VAL A 37 -8.64 5.38 10.60
N ASP A 38 -8.02 4.98 9.47
CA ASP A 38 -8.61 4.15 8.41
C ASP A 38 -9.82 4.79 7.69
N CYS A 39 -10.01 6.11 7.79
CA CYS A 39 -10.96 6.85 6.98
C CYS A 39 -10.30 7.25 5.64
N ASN A 40 -10.80 6.76 4.55
CA ASN A 40 -10.30 7.13 3.22
C ASN A 40 -10.73 8.56 2.89
N THR A 41 -9.76 9.42 2.55
CA THR A 41 -9.99 10.83 2.17
C THR A 41 -9.69 11.10 0.70
N ARG A 42 -9.15 10.11 -0.01
CA ARG A 42 -8.77 10.19 -1.42
C ARG A 42 -9.30 9.00 -2.19
N LYS A 43 -9.63 9.18 -3.46
CA LYS A 43 -10.06 8.08 -4.34
C LYS A 43 -8.97 7.03 -4.60
N TYR A 44 -7.70 7.34 -4.40
CA TYR A 44 -6.59 6.37 -4.47
C TYR A 44 -6.27 5.69 -3.13
N HIS A 45 -6.96 6.01 -2.06
CA HIS A 45 -6.88 5.23 -0.84
C HIS A 45 -7.54 3.86 -1.01
N GLY A 46 -6.96 2.84 -0.38
CA GLY A 46 -7.48 1.49 -0.37
C GLY A 46 -6.63 0.55 0.46
N GLN A 47 -7.26 -0.54 0.90
CA GLN A 47 -6.56 -1.62 1.61
C GLN A 47 -5.71 -2.46 0.66
N LEU A 48 -6.16 -2.62 -0.60
CA LEU A 48 -5.38 -3.24 -1.67
C LEU A 48 -5.61 -2.49 -2.98
N VAL A 49 -4.57 -1.82 -3.43
CA VAL A 49 -4.49 -1.16 -4.74
C VAL A 49 -3.34 -1.77 -5.51
N LEU A 50 -3.56 -2.14 -6.77
CA LEU A 50 -2.56 -2.83 -7.56
C LEU A 50 -2.58 -2.40 -9.03
N PRO A 51 -1.43 -2.48 -9.73
CA PRO A 51 -1.39 -2.26 -11.16
C PRO A 51 -2.06 -3.43 -11.88
N LEU A 52 -2.96 -3.11 -12.80
CA LEU A 52 -3.57 -4.04 -13.73
C LEU A 52 -3.40 -3.51 -15.16
N GLY A 53 -3.52 -4.41 -16.12
CA GLY A 53 -3.47 -4.15 -17.55
C GLY A 53 -4.43 -5.09 -18.27
N ASP A 54 -4.16 -5.40 -19.54
CA ASP A 54 -5.03 -6.23 -20.39
C ASP A 54 -5.77 -7.34 -19.64
N PRO A 55 -7.12 -7.44 -19.75
CA PRO A 55 -8.02 -6.71 -20.64
C PRO A 55 -8.42 -5.30 -20.16
N LEU A 56 -7.99 -4.86 -18.98
CA LEU A 56 -8.22 -3.51 -18.47
C LEU A 56 -7.20 -2.51 -19.04
N PRO A 57 -7.53 -1.22 -19.14
CA PRO A 57 -6.53 -0.19 -19.40
C PRO A 57 -5.40 -0.25 -18.38
N GLN A 58 -4.15 -0.06 -18.81
CA GLN A 58 -3.02 -0.06 -17.89
C GLN A 58 -3.16 1.05 -16.85
N GLY A 59 -3.17 0.69 -15.57
CA GLY A 59 -3.34 1.64 -14.47
C GLY A 59 -3.34 0.98 -13.10
N ASN A 60 -3.51 1.80 -12.06
CA ASN A 60 -3.71 1.32 -10.71
C ASN A 60 -5.20 1.18 -10.41
N TYR A 61 -5.57 0.09 -9.75
CA TYR A 61 -6.97 -0.26 -9.47
C TYR A 61 -7.17 -0.57 -7.99
N VAL A 62 -8.20 0.03 -7.41
CA VAL A 62 -8.65 -0.28 -6.04
C VAL A 62 -9.57 -1.48 -6.11
N LEU A 63 -9.17 -2.62 -5.56
CA LEU A 63 -10.04 -3.79 -5.42
C LEU A 63 -10.74 -3.79 -4.05
N LEU A 64 -9.95 -3.71 -2.97
CA LEU A 64 -10.45 -3.61 -1.61
C LEU A 64 -10.27 -2.17 -1.12
N GLY A 65 -11.36 -1.41 -1.06
CA GLY A 65 -11.36 0.00 -0.63
C GLY A 65 -11.16 0.12 0.88
N SER A 66 -11.96 -0.59 1.66
CA SER A 66 -11.90 -0.61 3.13
C SER A 66 -12.19 -2.01 3.68
N LEU A 67 -11.82 -2.23 4.92
CA LEU A 67 -12.22 -3.40 5.70
C LEU A 67 -12.65 -2.89 7.07
N ASP A 68 -13.96 -2.96 7.35
CA ASP A 68 -14.51 -2.51 8.62
C ASP A 68 -14.58 -3.65 9.62
N GLU A 69 -14.07 -3.41 10.80
CA GLU A 69 -14.11 -4.34 11.92
C GLU A 69 -15.27 -4.03 12.84
N THR A 70 -15.89 -5.09 13.38
CA THR A 70 -16.85 -4.99 14.49
C THR A 70 -16.47 -5.98 15.57
N VAL A 71 -16.35 -5.49 16.80
CA VAL A 71 -16.21 -6.32 17.99
C VAL A 71 -17.58 -6.56 18.57
N ILE A 72 -17.94 -7.83 18.81
CA ILE A 72 -19.25 -8.21 19.34
C ILE A 72 -19.06 -8.92 20.69
N GLN A 73 -19.71 -8.40 21.73
CA GLN A 73 -19.75 -8.99 23.06
C GLN A 73 -21.15 -8.89 23.64
N HIS A 74 -21.67 -9.97 24.22
CA HIS A 74 -23.01 -10.00 24.84
C HIS A 74 -24.12 -9.43 23.95
N GLY A 75 -24.01 -9.62 22.62
CA GLY A 75 -24.94 -9.08 21.64
C GLY A 75 -24.77 -7.58 21.32
N ALA A 76 -23.88 -6.86 22.02
CA ALA A 76 -23.55 -5.48 21.68
C ALA A 76 -22.48 -5.43 20.58
N GLU A 77 -22.72 -4.62 19.55
CA GLU A 77 -21.84 -4.43 18.40
C GLU A 77 -21.08 -3.11 18.52
N PHE A 78 -19.76 -3.17 18.43
CA PHE A 78 -18.86 -2.02 18.45
C PHE A 78 -18.17 -1.92 17.10
N ASN A 79 -18.65 -1.02 16.24
CA ASN A 79 -18.10 -0.81 14.92
C ASN A 79 -16.85 0.07 14.99
N LEU A 80 -15.72 -0.43 14.48
CA LEU A 80 -14.42 0.24 14.50
C LEU A 80 -14.10 1.01 13.21
N GLY A 81 -14.90 0.85 12.15
CA GLY A 81 -14.77 1.55 10.90
C GLY A 81 -15.11 3.03 10.98
N ILE A 82 -14.75 3.80 9.96
CA ILE A 82 -15.12 5.20 9.81
C ILE A 82 -15.11 5.59 8.33
N HIS A 83 -16.23 6.18 7.87
CA HIS A 83 -16.40 6.75 6.54
C HIS A 83 -17.07 8.11 6.64
N GLN A 84 -16.79 9.01 5.71
CA GLN A 84 -17.48 10.29 5.59
C GLN A 84 -18.66 10.15 4.64
N TYR A 85 -19.85 10.63 5.02
CA TYR A 85 -21.10 10.59 4.23
C TYR A 85 -21.75 11.95 4.00
N GLY A 86 -21.07 13.03 4.30
CA GLY A 86 -21.55 14.39 4.17
C GLY A 86 -20.65 15.33 4.96
N GLU A 87 -20.92 16.63 4.90
CA GLU A 87 -20.13 17.61 5.64
C GLU A 87 -20.09 17.27 7.13
N ASN A 88 -18.91 16.88 7.61
CA ASN A 88 -18.65 16.50 9.00
C ASN A 88 -19.49 15.32 9.55
N ILE A 89 -20.12 14.52 8.67
CA ILE A 89 -20.87 13.34 9.07
C ILE A 89 -19.98 12.10 8.86
N TYR A 90 -19.52 11.52 9.95
CA TYR A 90 -18.66 10.33 9.96
C TYR A 90 -19.39 9.16 10.62
N MET A 91 -19.56 8.06 9.88
CA MET A 91 -20.24 6.85 10.34
C MET A 91 -19.53 5.59 9.83
N PRO A 92 -19.41 4.54 10.68
CA PRO A 92 -19.52 4.61 12.14
C PRO A 92 -18.39 5.47 12.74
N ASN A 93 -18.42 5.70 14.04
CA ASN A 93 -17.45 6.58 14.71
C ASN A 93 -16.30 5.78 15.36
N GLY A 94 -15.74 4.80 14.66
CA GLY A 94 -14.75 3.86 15.20
C GLY A 94 -13.45 4.50 15.70
N HIS A 95 -13.05 5.66 15.16
CA HIS A 95 -11.88 6.41 15.61
C HIS A 95 -11.93 6.75 17.12
N LYS A 96 -13.11 6.86 17.73
CA LYS A 96 -13.27 7.13 19.17
C LYS A 96 -12.76 5.99 20.05
N TYR A 97 -12.66 4.79 19.50
CA TYR A 97 -12.14 3.60 20.20
C TYR A 97 -10.63 3.46 20.09
N ILE A 98 -9.99 4.17 19.16
CA ILE A 98 -8.53 4.13 18.99
C ILE A 98 -7.85 4.74 20.21
N ARG A 99 -6.86 4.06 20.76
CA ARG A 99 -6.02 4.51 21.88
C ARG A 99 -4.66 4.98 21.42
N GLU A 100 -4.11 4.26 20.45
CA GLU A 100 -2.76 4.46 20.00
C GLU A 100 -2.62 3.98 18.56
N PHE A 101 -1.83 4.69 17.78
CA PHE A 101 -1.29 4.24 16.52
C PHE A 101 0.22 4.29 16.59
N ASP A 102 0.86 3.20 16.27
CA ASP A 102 2.30 3.08 16.29
C ASP A 102 2.79 2.46 14.97
N CYS A 103 4.00 2.82 14.58
CA CYS A 103 4.60 2.34 13.35
C CYS A 103 6.10 2.11 13.50
N GLU A 104 6.49 1.23 14.42
CA GLU A 104 7.89 0.86 14.61
C GLU A 104 8.41 0.00 13.47
N VAL A 105 7.88 -1.19 13.28
CA VAL A 105 8.23 -2.09 12.16
C VAL A 105 7.13 -2.09 11.11
N ILE A 106 5.89 -2.25 11.54
CA ILE A 106 4.67 -2.20 10.74
C ILE A 106 3.65 -1.29 11.41
N SER A 107 2.61 -0.88 10.69
CA SER A 107 1.53 -0.10 11.30
C SER A 107 0.73 -0.96 12.27
N LYS A 108 0.48 -0.42 13.47
CA LYS A 108 -0.30 -1.06 14.52
C LYS A 108 -1.25 -0.06 15.15
N THR A 109 -2.53 -0.36 15.10
CA THR A 109 -3.59 0.42 15.76
C THR A 109 -4.11 -0.37 16.95
N THR A 110 -4.17 0.27 18.11
CA THR A 110 -4.74 -0.30 19.34
C THR A 110 -6.11 0.30 19.62
N TYR A 111 -7.13 -0.55 19.66
CA TYR A 111 -8.50 -0.19 20.01
C TYR A 111 -8.80 -0.62 21.44
N ARG A 112 -9.60 0.20 22.14
CA ARG A 112 -10.21 -0.17 23.44
C ARG A 112 -11.68 0.12 23.40
N VAL A 113 -12.50 -0.92 23.56
CA VAL A 113 -13.96 -0.85 23.50
C VAL A 113 -14.57 -1.85 24.47
N GLY A 114 -15.49 -1.42 25.32
CA GLY A 114 -16.26 -2.32 26.17
C GLY A 114 -15.43 -3.28 27.06
N GLY A 115 -14.24 -2.92 27.50
CA GLY A 115 -13.33 -3.81 28.26
C GLY A 115 -12.48 -4.73 27.38
N VAL A 116 -12.60 -4.61 26.05
CA VAL A 116 -11.75 -5.30 25.07
C VAL A 116 -10.58 -4.41 24.67
N ILE A 117 -9.40 -5.01 24.54
CA ILE A 117 -8.25 -4.40 23.84
C ILE A 117 -7.94 -5.27 22.61
N LEU A 118 -8.12 -4.68 21.44
CA LEU A 118 -7.83 -5.31 20.15
C LEU A 118 -6.71 -4.54 19.44
N THR A 119 -5.71 -5.23 18.92
CA THR A 119 -4.72 -4.63 18.02
C THR A 119 -4.96 -5.05 16.58
N LYS A 120 -4.76 -4.11 15.66
CA LYS A 120 -4.79 -4.31 14.20
C LYS A 120 -3.42 -3.94 13.65
N GLU A 121 -2.74 -4.90 13.04
CA GLU A 121 -1.44 -4.72 12.39
C GLU A 121 -1.56 -5.00 10.92
N ARG A 122 -0.84 -4.24 10.06
CA ARG A 122 -1.02 -4.33 8.61
C ARG A 122 0.30 -4.28 7.87
N MET A 123 0.42 -5.13 6.83
CA MET A 123 1.53 -5.11 5.89
C MET A 123 1.12 -5.67 4.53
N LEU A 124 1.89 -5.33 3.48
CA LEU A 124 1.83 -6.01 2.19
C LEU A 124 2.90 -7.10 2.12
N VAL A 125 2.60 -8.19 1.43
CA VAL A 125 3.59 -9.22 1.09
C VAL A 125 4.54 -8.67 0.04
N SER A 126 5.85 -8.83 0.24
CA SER A 126 6.86 -8.34 -0.69
C SER A 126 6.73 -9.02 -2.06
N PHE A 127 6.63 -8.21 -3.12
CA PHE A 127 6.53 -8.62 -4.54
C PHE A 127 5.25 -9.39 -4.91
N GLU A 128 4.31 -9.52 -3.98
CA GLU A 128 3.02 -10.17 -4.20
C GLU A 128 1.88 -9.16 -3.94
N PRO A 129 0.85 -9.08 -4.80
CA PRO A 129 -0.29 -8.18 -4.58
C PRO A 129 -1.24 -8.76 -3.52
N ARG A 130 -0.78 -8.76 -2.27
CA ARG A 130 -1.49 -9.29 -1.10
C ARG A 130 -1.29 -8.41 0.12
N VAL A 131 -2.38 -8.00 0.75
CA VAL A 131 -2.36 -7.38 2.08
C VAL A 131 -2.59 -8.45 3.15
N LEU A 132 -1.84 -8.35 4.23
CA LEU A 132 -2.04 -9.12 5.46
C LEU A 132 -2.43 -8.19 6.59
N ILE A 133 -3.52 -8.51 7.29
CA ILE A 133 -3.99 -7.76 8.46
C ILE A 133 -4.11 -8.75 9.63
N ARG A 134 -3.35 -8.52 10.69
CA ARG A 134 -3.39 -9.34 11.91
C ARG A 134 -4.19 -8.63 12.98
N TYR A 135 -5.17 -9.33 13.51
CA TYR A 135 -5.94 -8.93 14.67
C TYR A 135 -5.52 -9.76 15.86
N THR A 136 -5.16 -9.10 16.98
CA THR A 136 -4.83 -9.79 18.24
C THR A 136 -5.76 -9.28 19.32
N LEU A 137 -6.50 -10.19 19.94
CA LEU A 137 -7.31 -9.89 21.13
C LEU A 137 -6.42 -9.89 22.36
N VAL A 138 -5.90 -8.72 22.71
CA VAL A 138 -4.94 -8.57 23.81
C VAL A 138 -5.63 -8.77 25.16
N GLU A 139 -6.84 -8.22 25.30
CA GLU A 139 -7.64 -8.34 26.52
C GLU A 139 -9.12 -8.47 26.21
N ALA A 140 -9.76 -9.38 26.91
CA ALA A 140 -11.20 -9.55 26.95
C ALA A 140 -11.60 -10.36 28.19
N HIS A 141 -12.74 -10.02 28.76
CA HIS A 141 -13.30 -10.70 29.95
C HIS A 141 -14.51 -11.59 29.62
N SER A 142 -14.92 -11.60 28.35
CA SER A 142 -16.08 -12.34 27.85
C SER A 142 -15.82 -12.92 26.46
N PRO A 143 -16.61 -13.93 26.02
CA PRO A 143 -16.55 -14.41 24.65
C PRO A 143 -16.69 -13.24 23.65
N THR A 144 -15.80 -13.19 22.68
CA THR A 144 -15.72 -12.10 21.73
C THR A 144 -15.80 -12.66 20.31
N ILE A 145 -16.62 -12.03 19.47
CA ILE A 145 -16.66 -12.28 18.03
C ILE A 145 -16.03 -11.08 17.31
N LEU A 146 -15.19 -11.37 16.36
CA LEU A 146 -14.67 -10.39 15.40
C LEU A 146 -15.41 -10.57 14.07
N ARG A 147 -16.06 -9.50 13.60
CA ARG A 147 -16.67 -9.41 12.28
C ARG A 147 -15.81 -8.53 11.37
N LEU A 148 -15.57 -9.00 10.14
CA LEU A 148 -14.80 -8.27 9.12
C LEU A 148 -15.70 -8.04 7.90
N LYS A 149 -15.92 -6.79 7.54
CA LYS A 149 -16.79 -6.35 6.46
C LYS A 149 -15.96 -5.72 5.34
N PRO A 150 -15.75 -6.40 4.19
CA PRO A 150 -14.99 -5.87 3.08
C PRO A 150 -15.85 -4.91 2.24
N PHE A 151 -15.28 -3.76 1.88
CA PHE A 151 -15.83 -2.79 0.96
C PHE A 151 -15.11 -2.91 -0.39
N LEU A 152 -15.81 -3.36 -1.42
CA LEU A 152 -15.26 -3.60 -2.76
C LEU A 152 -15.48 -2.37 -3.64
N ALA A 153 -14.41 -1.93 -4.31
CA ALA A 153 -14.44 -0.80 -5.23
C ALA A 153 -14.32 -1.21 -6.70
N TYR A 154 -13.37 -2.09 -7.03
CA TYR A 154 -13.12 -2.64 -8.38
C TYR A 154 -13.10 -1.57 -9.47
N ARG A 155 -12.28 -0.54 -9.29
CA ARG A 155 -12.18 0.60 -10.18
C ARG A 155 -10.77 1.14 -10.34
N ASN A 156 -10.54 1.86 -11.41
CA ASN A 156 -9.32 2.66 -11.56
C ASN A 156 -9.21 3.72 -10.45
N THR A 157 -8.00 4.03 -10.00
CA THR A 157 -7.75 5.04 -8.96
C THR A 157 -8.21 6.46 -9.35
N ASN A 158 -8.40 6.73 -10.63
CA ASN A 158 -8.88 8.02 -11.14
C ASN A 158 -10.41 8.08 -11.28
N GLU A 159 -11.11 6.96 -11.07
CA GLU A 159 -12.56 6.82 -11.21
C GLU A 159 -13.24 6.63 -9.85
N LEU A 160 -14.54 6.62 -9.85
CA LEU A 160 -15.39 6.35 -8.68
C LEU A 160 -16.44 5.32 -9.07
N THR A 161 -16.70 4.36 -8.18
CA THR A 161 -17.76 3.37 -8.36
C THR A 161 -19.10 3.92 -7.87
N HIS A 162 -20.16 3.62 -8.60
CA HIS A 162 -21.53 3.87 -8.18
C HIS A 162 -22.34 2.59 -8.30
N GLU A 163 -23.43 2.49 -7.50
CA GLU A 163 -24.34 1.36 -7.57
C GLU A 163 -24.79 1.10 -9.02
N ASN A 164 -24.65 -0.14 -9.46
CA ASN A 164 -25.05 -0.55 -10.79
C ASN A 164 -25.45 -2.03 -10.83
N GLY A 165 -26.22 -2.41 -11.85
CA GLY A 165 -26.72 -3.76 -12.03
C GLY A 165 -25.74 -4.77 -12.64
N MET A 166 -24.54 -4.34 -13.00
CA MET A 166 -23.48 -5.23 -13.55
C MET A 166 -22.58 -5.81 -12.47
N ALA A 167 -22.57 -5.20 -11.29
CA ALA A 167 -21.74 -5.63 -10.17
C ALA A 167 -22.23 -6.97 -9.60
N CYS A 168 -21.39 -7.99 -9.67
CA CYS A 168 -21.63 -9.29 -9.08
C CYS A 168 -21.31 -9.24 -7.57
N SER A 169 -22.29 -9.62 -6.74
CA SER A 169 -22.12 -9.74 -5.29
C SER A 169 -21.85 -11.18 -4.84
N ASP A 170 -21.87 -12.14 -5.74
CA ASP A 170 -21.65 -13.53 -5.42
C ASP A 170 -20.22 -13.80 -5.00
N MET A 171 -20.05 -14.66 -4.02
CA MET A 171 -18.78 -14.99 -3.40
C MET A 171 -18.50 -16.48 -3.52
N ARG A 172 -17.51 -16.86 -4.32
CA ARG A 172 -17.06 -18.24 -4.44
C ARG A 172 -16.39 -18.72 -3.16
N GLU A 173 -16.72 -19.94 -2.73
CA GLU A 173 -16.11 -20.54 -1.55
C GLU A 173 -14.65 -20.92 -1.77
N VAL A 174 -13.79 -20.58 -0.80
CA VAL A 174 -12.40 -21.00 -0.71
C VAL A 174 -12.06 -21.39 0.72
N GLU A 175 -10.96 -22.09 0.96
CA GLU A 175 -10.58 -22.52 2.30
C GLU A 175 -10.46 -21.32 3.25
N ASN A 176 -11.23 -21.34 4.36
CA ASN A 176 -11.31 -20.28 5.37
C ASN A 176 -11.60 -18.87 4.80
N GLY A 177 -12.42 -18.78 3.75
CA GLY A 177 -12.69 -17.47 3.16
C GLY A 177 -13.63 -17.50 1.96
N ARG A 178 -13.57 -16.44 1.18
CA ARG A 178 -14.36 -16.26 -0.07
C ARG A 178 -13.50 -15.57 -1.12
N ALA A 179 -13.81 -15.80 -2.41
CA ALA A 179 -13.29 -15.08 -3.54
C ALA A 179 -14.39 -14.27 -4.21
N ALA A 180 -14.12 -12.99 -4.49
CA ALA A 180 -15.02 -12.06 -5.16
C ALA A 180 -14.50 -11.72 -6.55
N ARG A 181 -15.41 -11.57 -7.51
CA ARG A 181 -15.16 -10.93 -8.81
C ARG A 181 -16.34 -10.04 -9.13
N MET A 182 -16.20 -8.76 -8.88
CA MET A 182 -17.30 -7.80 -9.04
C MET A 182 -17.65 -7.55 -10.52
N TYR A 183 -16.64 -7.63 -11.42
CA TYR A 183 -16.82 -7.50 -12.88
C TYR A 183 -15.90 -8.50 -13.60
N ASP A 184 -16.35 -9.06 -14.72
CA ASP A 184 -15.70 -10.17 -15.43
C ASP A 184 -14.25 -9.89 -15.88
N GLN A 185 -13.95 -8.64 -16.27
CA GLN A 185 -12.62 -8.24 -16.73
C GLN A 185 -11.59 -8.11 -15.60
N PHE A 186 -12.03 -8.15 -14.34
CA PHE A 186 -11.12 -8.04 -13.18
C PHE A 186 -10.67 -9.41 -12.67
N PRO A 187 -9.51 -9.50 -12.02
CA PRO A 187 -9.11 -10.70 -11.30
C PRO A 187 -10.03 -10.97 -10.11
N GLU A 188 -10.10 -12.22 -9.68
CA GLU A 188 -10.72 -12.56 -8.39
C GLU A 188 -9.90 -11.96 -7.23
N LEU A 189 -10.60 -11.43 -6.24
CA LEU A 189 -10.05 -11.05 -4.95
C LEU A 189 -10.31 -12.15 -3.94
N PHE A 190 -9.27 -12.87 -3.56
CA PHE A 190 -9.32 -13.91 -2.52
C PHE A 190 -9.20 -13.25 -1.16
N MET A 191 -10.17 -13.48 -0.29
CA MET A 191 -10.21 -13.00 1.10
C MET A 191 -10.27 -14.21 2.02
N GLN A 192 -9.17 -14.51 2.72
CA GLN A 192 -8.99 -15.73 3.50
C GLN A 192 -8.45 -15.41 4.90
N CYS A 193 -8.83 -16.20 5.89
CA CYS A 193 -8.38 -16.04 7.26
C CYS A 193 -7.52 -17.22 7.71
N SER A 194 -6.58 -17.00 8.63
CA SER A 194 -5.70 -18.04 9.19
C SER A 194 -6.42 -19.06 10.05
N LYS A 195 -7.73 -18.90 10.27
CA LYS A 195 -8.62 -19.85 10.95
C LYS A 195 -9.98 -19.92 10.24
N LYS A 196 -10.75 -20.95 10.56
CA LYS A 196 -12.12 -21.11 10.03
C LYS A 196 -12.97 -19.89 10.38
N VAL A 197 -13.69 -19.39 9.39
CA VAL A 197 -14.63 -18.26 9.51
C VAL A 197 -16.01 -18.69 9.00
N GLU A 198 -17.04 -18.08 9.53
CA GLU A 198 -18.38 -18.09 8.95
C GLU A 198 -18.49 -16.90 8.00
N TYR A 199 -19.07 -17.10 6.83
CA TYR A 199 -19.39 -16.01 5.90
C TYR A 199 -20.90 -15.84 5.83
N ILE A 200 -21.35 -14.65 6.12
CA ILE A 200 -22.75 -14.25 6.00
C ILE A 200 -22.91 -13.43 4.73
N HIS A 201 -23.63 -13.99 3.75
CA HIS A 201 -23.95 -13.30 2.50
C HIS A 201 -25.09 -12.31 2.74
N ALA A 202 -24.80 -11.03 2.61
CA ALA A 202 -25.77 -9.95 2.81
C ALA A 202 -25.32 -8.73 1.97
N PRO A 203 -25.50 -8.80 0.64
CA PRO A 203 -25.00 -7.77 -0.25
C PRO A 203 -25.74 -6.45 -0.05
N ALA A 204 -24.98 -5.37 0.07
CA ALA A 204 -25.51 -4.02 0.20
C ALA A 204 -24.53 -3.00 -0.41
N TRP A 205 -25.09 -1.97 -1.04
CA TRP A 205 -24.34 -0.81 -1.46
C TRP A 205 -24.29 0.24 -0.35
N TYR A 206 -23.07 0.62 0.05
CA TYR A 206 -22.83 1.75 0.94
C TYR A 206 -22.64 2.99 0.09
N LYS A 207 -23.66 3.85 0.06
CA LYS A 207 -23.80 4.95 -0.90
C LYS A 207 -23.28 6.26 -0.36
N GLY A 208 -22.70 7.07 -1.25
CA GLY A 208 -22.32 8.45 -0.96
C GLY A 208 -21.16 8.58 0.02
N ILE A 209 -20.22 7.63 0.02
CA ILE A 209 -18.94 7.78 0.74
C ILE A 209 -18.19 8.95 0.12
N GLU A 210 -17.74 9.90 0.94
CA GLU A 210 -17.08 11.13 0.47
C GLU A 210 -15.58 11.09 0.71
N TYR A 211 -14.83 11.58 -0.28
CA TYR A 211 -13.37 11.75 -0.24
C TYR A 211 -13.02 13.22 -0.09
N LEU A 212 -12.80 13.66 1.15
CA LEU A 212 -12.59 15.07 1.50
C LEU A 212 -11.48 15.74 0.66
N LYS A 213 -10.37 15.05 0.45
CA LYS A 213 -9.24 15.63 -0.31
C LYS A 213 -9.51 15.78 -1.81
N GLU A 214 -10.43 14.99 -2.35
CA GLU A 214 -10.89 15.18 -3.73
C GLU A 214 -11.87 16.37 -3.83
N GLN A 215 -12.76 16.51 -2.83
CA GLN A 215 -13.67 17.65 -2.73
C GLN A 215 -12.90 18.97 -2.63
N GLU A 216 -11.90 19.06 -1.75
CA GLU A 216 -11.02 20.23 -1.59
C GLU A 216 -10.33 20.64 -2.90
N ARG A 217 -10.07 19.67 -3.80
CA ARG A 217 -9.42 19.87 -5.10
C ARG A 217 -10.42 20.14 -6.23
N GLY A 218 -11.73 20.14 -5.97
CA GLY A 218 -12.78 20.35 -6.97
C GLY A 218 -13.03 19.15 -7.89
N PHE A 219 -12.60 17.94 -7.52
CA PHE A 219 -12.84 16.73 -8.29
C PHE A 219 -14.10 15.98 -7.81
N SER A 220 -14.59 15.05 -8.63
CA SER A 220 -15.62 14.10 -8.20
C SER A 220 -15.11 13.30 -7.00
N TYR A 221 -15.93 13.23 -5.94
CA TYR A 221 -15.50 12.76 -4.62
C TYR A 221 -16.47 11.82 -3.90
N LYS A 222 -17.65 11.56 -4.48
CA LYS A 222 -18.67 10.68 -3.88
C LYS A 222 -18.63 9.30 -4.54
N GLU A 223 -18.56 8.26 -3.76
CA GLU A 223 -18.47 6.87 -4.22
C GLU A 223 -19.49 5.99 -3.51
N ASP A 224 -19.98 4.97 -4.23
CA ASP A 224 -20.71 3.86 -3.63
C ASP A 224 -19.80 2.63 -3.64
N GLN A 225 -19.73 1.90 -2.53
CA GLN A 225 -18.95 0.66 -2.46
C GLN A 225 -19.85 -0.53 -2.15
N LEU A 226 -19.61 -1.66 -2.83
CA LEU A 226 -20.34 -2.90 -2.61
C LEU A 226 -19.75 -3.65 -1.42
N VAL A 227 -20.60 -3.99 -0.47
CA VAL A 227 -20.30 -4.95 0.59
C VAL A 227 -21.08 -6.23 0.29
N PRO A 228 -20.45 -7.34 -0.12
CA PRO A 228 -21.16 -8.57 -0.48
C PRO A 228 -21.64 -9.36 0.74
N GLY A 229 -21.15 -9.02 1.92
CA GLY A 229 -21.41 -9.68 3.20
C GLY A 229 -20.23 -9.49 4.14
N TRP A 230 -20.11 -10.35 5.14
CA TRP A 230 -19.04 -10.26 6.13
C TRP A 230 -18.59 -11.62 6.64
N PHE A 231 -17.37 -11.63 7.18
CA PHE A 231 -16.80 -12.79 7.86
C PHE A 231 -16.96 -12.64 9.37
N GLU A 232 -17.37 -13.71 10.07
CA GLU A 232 -17.42 -13.76 11.53
C GLU A 232 -16.57 -14.89 12.08
N MET A 233 -15.92 -14.61 13.20
CA MET A 233 -15.13 -15.60 13.92
C MET A 233 -15.04 -15.30 15.39
N SER A 234 -15.12 -16.32 16.23
CA SER A 234 -14.79 -16.18 17.65
C SER A 234 -13.29 -15.95 17.79
N ILE A 235 -12.89 -15.05 18.68
CA ILE A 235 -11.50 -14.79 19.03
C ILE A 235 -11.33 -14.77 20.54
N LYS A 236 -10.26 -15.43 21.04
CA LYS A 236 -9.98 -15.55 22.47
C LYS A 236 -8.87 -14.60 22.90
N LYS A 237 -8.84 -14.22 24.18
CA LYS A 237 -7.74 -13.46 24.76
C LYS A 237 -6.39 -14.12 24.44
N GLY A 238 -5.45 -13.34 23.96
CA GLY A 238 -4.12 -13.79 23.50
C GLY A 238 -4.09 -14.41 22.09
N GLU A 239 -5.25 -14.63 21.46
CA GLU A 239 -5.32 -15.20 20.11
C GLU A 239 -5.08 -14.11 19.05
N SER A 240 -4.37 -14.51 17.99
CA SER A 240 -4.19 -13.69 16.79
C SER A 240 -4.80 -14.39 15.57
N VAL A 241 -5.50 -13.62 14.74
CA VAL A 241 -6.05 -14.04 13.45
C VAL A 241 -5.48 -13.15 12.35
N ILE A 242 -5.08 -13.75 11.24
CA ILE A 242 -4.58 -13.02 10.06
C ILE A 242 -5.65 -13.12 8.97
N PHE A 243 -6.11 -11.95 8.51
CA PHE A 243 -6.88 -11.80 7.28
C PHE A 243 -5.93 -11.48 6.14
N ALA A 244 -6.09 -12.17 5.02
CA ALA A 244 -5.32 -11.98 3.80
C ALA A 244 -6.26 -11.62 2.65
N ALA A 245 -5.95 -10.56 1.90
CA ALA A 245 -6.64 -10.24 0.65
C ALA A 245 -5.63 -10.10 -0.48
N GLY A 246 -5.85 -10.80 -1.60
CA GLY A 246 -4.94 -10.81 -2.76
C GLY A 246 -5.57 -11.42 -3.99
N ILE A 247 -4.92 -11.33 -5.15
CA ILE A 247 -5.44 -11.84 -6.43
C ILE A 247 -5.05 -13.30 -6.73
N SER A 248 -4.55 -14.01 -5.75
CA SER A 248 -4.28 -15.44 -5.79
C SER A 248 -4.72 -16.11 -4.51
N GLU A 249 -5.14 -17.35 -4.59
CA GLU A 249 -5.49 -18.14 -3.41
C GLU A 249 -4.23 -18.44 -2.58
N VAL A 250 -4.38 -18.48 -1.26
CA VAL A 250 -3.31 -18.85 -0.33
C VAL A 250 -3.77 -20.01 0.56
N ASN A 251 -2.88 -20.90 0.93
CA ASN A 251 -3.20 -21.89 1.95
C ASN A 251 -3.29 -21.20 3.32
N PRO A 252 -4.46 -21.15 3.98
CA PRO A 252 -4.64 -20.46 5.26
C PRO A 252 -3.69 -20.90 6.36
N LYS A 253 -3.26 -22.15 6.34
CA LYS A 253 -2.31 -22.73 7.31
C LYS A 253 -0.93 -22.09 7.22
N THR A 254 -0.57 -21.53 6.06
CA THR A 254 0.74 -20.88 5.85
C THR A 254 0.75 -19.40 6.23
N LEU A 255 -0.40 -18.78 6.48
CA LEU A 255 -0.49 -17.34 6.73
C LEU A 255 0.34 -16.87 7.93
N LYS A 256 0.42 -17.65 9.01
CA LYS A 256 1.26 -17.31 10.16
C LYS A 256 2.75 -17.33 9.80
N ALA A 257 3.21 -18.34 9.08
CA ALA A 257 4.58 -18.43 8.63
C ALA A 257 4.92 -17.31 7.62
N LEU A 258 3.99 -16.99 6.71
CA LEU A 258 4.12 -15.87 5.77
C LEU A 258 4.24 -14.54 6.51
N TRP A 259 3.40 -14.32 7.54
CA TRP A 259 3.47 -13.13 8.39
C TRP A 259 4.84 -12.95 9.03
N GLU A 260 5.36 -14.01 9.70
CA GLU A 260 6.65 -13.96 10.37
C GLU A 260 7.82 -13.77 9.38
N LYS A 261 7.76 -14.42 8.22
CA LYS A 261 8.73 -14.22 7.13
C LYS A 261 8.77 -12.76 6.66
N GLU A 262 7.59 -12.17 6.43
CA GLU A 262 7.48 -10.79 5.99
C GLU A 262 7.89 -9.78 7.08
N LEU A 263 7.59 -10.07 8.34
CA LEU A 263 8.00 -9.23 9.46
C LEU A 263 9.52 -9.15 9.58
N LYS A 264 10.22 -10.28 9.46
CA LYS A 264 11.70 -10.37 9.50
C LYS A 264 12.41 -9.57 8.39
N ARG A 265 11.72 -9.30 7.28
CA ARG A 265 12.27 -8.51 6.15
C ARG A 265 12.23 -7.00 6.39
N ARG A 266 11.57 -6.56 7.45
CA ARG A 266 11.31 -5.14 7.69
C ARG A 266 12.28 -4.55 8.69
N SER A 267 12.67 -3.29 8.45
CA SER A 267 13.52 -2.53 9.35
C SER A 267 12.67 -1.73 10.36
N ALA A 268 13.16 -1.60 11.57
CA ALA A 268 12.53 -0.75 12.58
C ALA A 268 12.62 0.74 12.20
N ARG A 269 11.66 1.52 12.67
CA ARG A 269 11.59 2.98 12.58
C ARG A 269 11.73 3.59 13.97
N ASP A 270 12.79 3.22 14.66
CA ASP A 270 13.12 3.64 16.02
C ASP A 270 13.81 5.02 16.05
N THR A 271 14.31 5.47 14.93
CA THR A 271 15.00 6.73 14.73
C THR A 271 14.48 7.48 13.49
N MET A 272 14.81 8.76 13.36
CA MET A 272 14.54 9.53 12.14
C MET A 272 15.19 8.86 10.92
N PHE A 273 16.46 8.46 11.02
CA PHE A 273 17.17 7.80 9.94
C PHE A 273 16.54 6.45 9.58
N GLY A 274 16.14 5.63 10.56
CA GLY A 274 15.41 4.39 10.34
C GLY A 274 14.07 4.62 9.62
N SER A 275 13.37 5.70 9.96
CA SER A 275 12.13 6.10 9.30
C SER A 275 12.36 6.53 7.84
N LEU A 276 13.41 7.33 7.56
CA LEU A 276 13.80 7.74 6.20
C LEU A 276 14.22 6.53 5.36
N LYS A 277 15.05 5.63 5.90
CA LYS A 277 15.46 4.39 5.26
C LYS A 277 14.26 3.51 4.88
N ASN A 278 13.30 3.39 5.78
CA ASN A 278 12.08 2.64 5.50
C ASN A 278 11.21 3.35 4.45
N ALA A 279 11.10 4.69 4.49
CA ALA A 279 10.37 5.47 3.49
C ALA A 279 10.99 5.29 2.10
N ALA A 280 12.31 5.46 1.95
CA ALA A 280 13.02 5.25 0.68
C ALA A 280 12.72 3.86 0.09
N SER A 281 12.68 2.82 0.92
CA SER A 281 12.40 1.46 0.47
C SER A 281 10.99 1.24 -0.10
N GLN A 282 10.05 2.18 0.08
CA GLN A 282 8.71 2.08 -0.48
C GLN A 282 8.67 2.44 -1.97
N PHE A 283 9.65 3.19 -2.47
CA PHE A 283 9.67 3.68 -3.85
C PHE A 283 10.31 2.72 -4.85
N TYR A 284 10.95 1.64 -4.40
CA TYR A 284 11.45 0.63 -5.33
C TYR A 284 10.32 -0.11 -6.02
N LYS A 285 10.44 -0.28 -7.33
CA LYS A 285 9.58 -1.13 -8.14
C LYS A 285 10.42 -2.15 -8.90
N ARG A 286 10.29 -3.41 -8.56
CA ARG A 286 10.95 -4.51 -9.27
C ARG A 286 10.06 -5.08 -10.37
N GLU A 287 10.67 -5.32 -11.52
CA GLU A 287 10.09 -6.00 -12.68
C GLU A 287 11.10 -7.05 -13.17
N GLY A 288 10.97 -8.29 -12.67
CA GLY A 288 11.96 -9.33 -12.90
C GLY A 288 13.29 -9.00 -12.19
N ASP A 289 14.37 -8.90 -12.95
CA ASP A 289 15.70 -8.51 -12.50
C ASP A 289 15.95 -6.99 -12.54
N LYS A 290 15.08 -6.23 -13.22
CA LYS A 290 15.12 -4.77 -13.29
C LYS A 290 14.52 -4.14 -12.04
N CYS A 291 15.02 -2.96 -11.67
CA CYS A 291 14.52 -2.17 -10.56
C CYS A 291 14.46 -0.70 -10.94
N TYR A 292 13.38 -0.03 -10.58
CA TYR A 292 13.14 1.38 -10.81
C TYR A 292 12.83 2.08 -9.48
N LEU A 293 13.13 3.38 -9.39
CA LEU A 293 12.59 4.26 -8.37
C LEU A 293 11.36 4.97 -8.91
N LEU A 294 10.21 4.80 -8.25
CA LEU A 294 9.01 5.54 -8.60
C LEU A 294 9.15 6.99 -8.11
N ALA A 295 8.78 7.95 -8.95
CA ALA A 295 8.78 9.37 -8.59
C ALA A 295 7.78 9.68 -7.46
N GLY A 296 6.73 8.90 -7.30
CA GLY A 296 5.78 9.01 -6.19
C GLY A 296 4.55 8.13 -6.33
N TYR A 297 4.01 7.71 -5.19
CA TYR A 297 2.74 7.03 -5.11
C TYR A 297 1.61 8.04 -4.87
N PRO A 298 0.40 7.77 -5.37
CA PRO A 298 -0.02 6.64 -6.21
C PRO A 298 0.03 6.94 -7.73
N TRP A 299 0.35 8.15 -8.15
CA TRP A 299 0.08 8.61 -9.50
C TRP A 299 1.31 8.85 -10.38
N PHE A 300 2.50 8.98 -9.80
CA PHE A 300 3.72 9.11 -10.59
C PHE A 300 4.28 7.74 -10.97
N LYS A 301 4.81 7.66 -12.19
CA LYS A 301 5.52 6.49 -12.71
C LYS A 301 7.01 6.62 -12.44
N SER A 302 7.81 5.71 -12.99
CA SER A 302 9.26 5.86 -13.05
C SER A 302 9.60 7.03 -13.96
N SER A 303 10.24 8.07 -13.42
CA SER A 303 10.68 9.26 -14.13
C SER A 303 12.21 9.34 -14.00
N ALA A 304 12.88 9.55 -15.12
CA ALA A 304 14.33 9.54 -15.19
C ALA A 304 14.98 10.62 -14.29
N ARG A 305 14.41 11.82 -14.28
CA ARG A 305 14.93 12.93 -13.47
C ARG A 305 14.86 12.59 -11.98
N GLU A 306 13.67 12.22 -11.47
CA GLU A 306 13.48 11.91 -10.06
C GLU A 306 14.26 10.67 -9.65
N GLU A 307 14.37 9.67 -10.54
CA GLU A 307 15.16 8.48 -10.29
C GLU A 307 16.64 8.84 -10.10
N PHE A 308 17.24 9.56 -11.04
CA PHE A 308 18.67 9.90 -10.98
C PHE A 308 19.00 10.86 -9.83
N LEU A 309 18.11 11.82 -9.53
CA LEU A 309 18.26 12.71 -8.36
C LEU A 309 18.20 11.95 -7.04
N ALA A 310 17.27 11.00 -6.90
CA ALA A 310 17.06 10.27 -5.66
C ALA A 310 18.03 9.09 -5.49
N LEU A 311 18.64 8.62 -6.57
CA LEU A 311 19.44 7.39 -6.64
C LEU A 311 20.54 7.30 -5.57
N PRO A 312 21.43 8.29 -5.37
CA PRO A 312 22.48 8.19 -4.35
C PRO A 312 21.90 8.04 -2.95
N GLY A 313 20.90 8.87 -2.60
CA GLY A 313 20.25 8.85 -1.30
C GLY A 313 19.45 7.56 -1.03
N CYS A 314 18.76 7.07 -2.04
CA CYS A 314 17.92 5.86 -1.94
C CYS A 314 18.72 4.55 -2.07
N THR A 315 20.01 4.59 -2.33
CA THR A 315 20.87 3.40 -2.44
C THR A 315 22.02 3.45 -1.44
N MET A 316 23.11 4.14 -1.80
CA MET A 316 24.33 4.25 -0.99
C MET A 316 24.05 4.97 0.33
N GLY A 317 23.32 6.07 0.30
CA GLY A 317 23.00 6.89 1.50
C GLY A 317 22.23 6.15 2.59
N ILE A 318 21.43 5.14 2.23
CA ILE A 318 20.71 4.29 3.20
C ILE A 318 21.41 2.95 3.45
N GLY A 319 22.64 2.75 2.92
CA GLY A 319 23.42 1.52 3.07
C GLY A 319 22.80 0.31 2.34
N ARG A 320 22.34 0.53 1.12
CA ARG A 320 21.74 -0.50 0.24
C ARG A 320 22.40 -0.53 -1.14
N PRO A 321 23.72 -0.81 -1.22
CA PRO A 321 24.46 -0.81 -2.49
C PRO A 321 23.91 -1.82 -3.51
N GLU A 322 23.28 -2.90 -3.06
CA GLU A 322 22.64 -3.87 -3.94
C GLU A 322 21.51 -3.30 -4.80
N TYR A 323 20.90 -2.19 -4.38
CA TYR A 323 19.92 -1.48 -5.20
C TYR A 323 20.56 -0.60 -6.24
N TRP A 324 21.78 -0.09 -6.00
CA TRP A 324 22.54 0.61 -7.04
C TRP A 324 22.75 -0.31 -8.24
N GLU A 325 23.31 -1.50 -8.03
CA GLU A 325 23.50 -2.50 -9.09
C GLU A 325 22.19 -2.79 -9.84
N ALA A 326 21.12 -3.05 -9.11
CA ALA A 326 19.82 -3.39 -9.72
C ALA A 326 19.20 -2.23 -10.53
N ILE A 327 19.39 -0.98 -10.10
CA ILE A 327 18.81 0.21 -10.76
C ILE A 327 19.76 0.70 -11.88
N VAL A 328 21.05 0.85 -11.61
CA VAL A 328 21.97 1.42 -12.57
C VAL A 328 22.41 0.38 -13.59
N ASP A 329 23.05 -0.71 -13.15
CA ASP A 329 23.69 -1.65 -14.07
C ASP A 329 22.70 -2.46 -14.89
N LYS A 330 21.57 -2.86 -14.25
CA LYS A 330 20.57 -3.71 -14.91
C LYS A 330 19.42 -2.93 -15.55
N THR A 331 19.31 -1.62 -15.31
CA THR A 331 18.16 -0.86 -15.79
C THR A 331 18.57 0.46 -16.43
N ALA A 332 19.11 1.44 -15.67
CA ALA A 332 19.32 2.80 -16.15
C ALA A 332 20.32 2.87 -17.33
N VAL A 333 21.40 2.10 -17.30
CA VAL A 333 22.40 2.03 -18.40
C VAL A 333 21.73 1.59 -19.71
N GLU A 334 20.85 0.59 -19.67
CA GLU A 334 20.11 0.14 -20.85
C GLU A 334 19.12 1.20 -21.34
N GLU A 335 18.36 1.82 -20.44
CA GLU A 335 17.37 2.87 -20.77
C GLU A 335 18.06 4.11 -21.40
N ILE A 336 19.24 4.52 -20.87
CA ILE A 336 20.04 5.63 -21.44
C ILE A 336 20.54 5.28 -22.84
N ARG A 337 21.04 4.06 -23.05
CA ARG A 337 21.48 3.62 -24.39
C ARG A 337 20.32 3.59 -25.37
N HIS A 338 19.16 3.05 -24.96
CA HIS A 338 17.93 3.05 -25.76
C HIS A 338 17.55 4.47 -26.17
N PHE A 339 17.57 5.42 -25.22
CA PHE A 339 17.27 6.81 -25.51
C PHE A 339 18.23 7.42 -26.54
N MET A 340 19.55 7.25 -26.37
CA MET A 340 20.54 7.77 -27.31
C MET A 340 20.46 7.15 -28.72
N GLU A 341 19.94 5.93 -28.81
CA GLU A 341 19.68 5.20 -30.08
C GLU A 341 18.30 5.48 -30.67
N GLY A 342 17.47 6.32 -30.02
CA GLY A 342 16.08 6.59 -30.47
C GLY A 342 15.11 5.44 -30.27
N LYS A 343 15.42 4.49 -29.38
CA LYS A 343 14.56 3.37 -29.03
C LYS A 343 13.58 3.74 -27.90
N PRO A 344 12.44 3.04 -27.78
CA PRO A 344 11.50 3.26 -26.67
C PRO A 344 12.13 3.01 -25.29
N CYS A 345 11.85 3.92 -24.35
CA CYS A 345 12.29 3.85 -22.96
C CYS A 345 11.10 3.65 -22.02
N LYS A 346 11.30 2.93 -20.92
CA LYS A 346 10.33 2.81 -19.83
C LYS A 346 10.39 3.98 -18.86
N LEU A 347 11.58 4.58 -18.68
CA LEU A 347 11.75 5.80 -17.90
C LEU A 347 11.15 6.97 -18.65
N VAL A 348 10.17 7.63 -18.05
CA VAL A 348 9.53 8.82 -18.62
C VAL A 348 10.44 10.03 -18.46
N GLY A 349 10.42 10.96 -19.43
CA GLY A 349 11.18 12.21 -19.36
C GLY A 349 12.68 12.08 -19.64
N MET A 350 13.12 11.01 -20.32
CA MET A 350 14.52 10.85 -20.74
C MET A 350 14.99 11.96 -21.71
N ASP A 351 14.05 12.59 -22.40
CA ASP A 351 14.27 13.70 -23.36
C ASP A 351 14.37 15.08 -22.70
N GLU A 352 14.18 15.18 -21.39
CA GLU A 352 14.39 16.43 -20.68
C GLU A 352 15.89 16.82 -20.68
N PRO A 353 16.23 18.11 -20.89
CA PRO A 353 17.61 18.52 -21.24
C PRO A 353 18.65 18.28 -20.13
N ASP A 354 18.24 18.16 -18.89
CA ASP A 354 19.12 17.97 -17.73
C ASP A 354 19.24 16.52 -17.23
N VAL A 355 18.42 15.60 -17.75
CA VAL A 355 18.29 14.23 -17.22
C VAL A 355 19.61 13.46 -17.30
N LEU A 356 20.28 13.48 -18.44
CA LEU A 356 21.57 12.80 -18.60
C LEU A 356 22.67 13.40 -17.70
N LEU A 357 22.60 14.71 -17.41
CA LEU A 357 23.50 15.36 -16.47
C LEU A 357 23.23 14.94 -15.02
N TRP A 358 21.97 14.72 -14.65
CA TRP A 358 21.64 14.16 -13.34
C TRP A 358 22.15 12.72 -13.16
N PHE A 359 22.16 11.93 -14.23
CA PHE A 359 22.80 10.61 -14.18
C PHE A 359 24.32 10.72 -13.94
N ILE A 360 25.01 11.63 -14.65
CA ILE A 360 26.46 11.88 -14.42
C ILE A 360 26.70 12.36 -12.98
N HIS A 361 25.83 13.24 -12.46
CA HIS A 361 25.92 13.68 -11.06
C HIS A 361 25.72 12.50 -10.09
N ALA A 362 24.77 11.61 -10.34
CA ALA A 362 24.59 10.40 -9.53
C ALA A 362 25.85 9.51 -9.54
N LEU A 363 26.54 9.38 -10.68
CA LEU A 363 27.82 8.66 -10.77
C LEU A 363 28.93 9.37 -9.99
N GLN A 364 28.95 10.72 -9.97
CA GLN A 364 29.89 11.49 -9.14
C GLN A 364 29.64 11.22 -7.64
N GLU A 365 28.40 11.23 -7.20
CA GLU A 365 28.06 10.86 -5.82
C GLU A 365 28.44 9.40 -5.50
N TYR A 366 28.24 8.48 -6.45
CA TYR A 366 28.66 7.08 -6.29
C TYR A 366 30.18 6.96 -6.12
N ALA A 367 30.99 7.79 -6.82
CA ALA A 367 32.44 7.84 -6.66
C ALA A 367 32.87 8.20 -5.22
N ALA A 368 32.08 9.02 -4.50
CA ALA A 368 32.35 9.34 -3.11
C ALA A 368 32.17 8.15 -2.15
N TYR A 369 31.37 7.17 -2.51
CA TYR A 369 31.18 5.92 -1.76
C TYR A 369 32.13 4.79 -2.20
N THR A 370 32.67 4.88 -3.40
CA THR A 370 33.58 3.87 -4.00
C THR A 370 34.92 4.51 -4.34
N SER A 371 35.17 4.77 -5.61
CA SER A 371 36.30 5.58 -6.09
C SER A 371 36.06 6.08 -7.52
N ILE A 372 36.85 7.09 -7.93
CA ILE A 372 36.84 7.59 -9.31
C ILE A 372 37.28 6.50 -10.28
N GLU A 373 38.27 5.70 -9.91
CA GLU A 373 38.80 4.61 -10.72
C GLU A 373 37.70 3.56 -10.98
N GLU A 374 36.91 3.24 -9.98
CA GLU A 374 35.81 2.29 -10.11
C GLU A 374 34.70 2.83 -11.03
N VAL A 375 34.30 4.10 -10.87
CA VAL A 375 33.33 4.74 -11.76
C VAL A 375 33.84 4.77 -13.19
N THR A 376 35.14 5.14 -13.39
CA THR A 376 35.74 5.17 -14.71
C THR A 376 35.76 3.78 -15.35
N ARG A 377 36.09 2.76 -14.57
CA ARG A 377 36.12 1.38 -15.04
C ARG A 377 34.72 0.87 -15.45
N LEU A 378 33.65 1.18 -14.68
CA LEU A 378 32.32 0.69 -14.93
C LEU A 378 31.54 1.52 -15.96
N TYR A 379 31.65 2.83 -15.90
CA TYR A 379 30.78 3.76 -16.62
C TYR A 379 31.52 4.76 -17.52
N GLY A 380 32.86 4.71 -17.61
CA GLY A 380 33.66 5.68 -18.33
C GLY A 380 33.28 5.83 -19.81
N GLU A 381 33.04 4.69 -20.50
CA GLU A 381 32.58 4.71 -21.91
C GLU A 381 31.19 5.36 -22.01
N LEU A 382 30.26 4.99 -21.15
CA LEU A 382 28.93 5.57 -21.16
C LEU A 382 28.93 7.09 -20.89
N ILE A 383 29.78 7.55 -19.97
CA ILE A 383 29.95 8.99 -19.71
C ILE A 383 30.40 9.71 -20.97
N ILE A 384 31.40 9.16 -21.70
CA ILE A 384 31.87 9.72 -22.96
C ILE A 384 30.75 9.75 -24.01
N ASP A 385 30.02 8.66 -24.16
CA ASP A 385 28.87 8.56 -25.09
C ASP A 385 27.79 9.61 -24.77
N ILE A 386 27.43 9.77 -23.51
CA ILE A 386 26.49 10.80 -23.05
C ILE A 386 27.01 12.22 -23.40
N MET A 387 28.24 12.52 -23.10
CA MET A 387 28.84 13.84 -23.41
C MET A 387 28.88 14.13 -24.90
N LEU A 388 29.21 13.13 -25.72
CA LEU A 388 29.17 13.25 -27.18
C LEU A 388 27.73 13.40 -27.70
N PHE A 389 26.77 12.70 -27.12
CA PHE A 389 25.35 12.81 -27.46
C PHE A 389 24.84 14.22 -27.18
N ILE A 390 25.04 14.73 -25.95
CA ILE A 390 24.61 16.09 -25.56
C ILE A 390 25.25 17.17 -26.49
N ARG A 391 26.51 16.99 -26.88
CA ARG A 391 27.20 17.95 -27.77
C ARG A 391 26.62 18.00 -29.19
N ARG A 392 25.89 16.94 -29.62
CA ARG A 392 25.32 16.85 -30.98
C ARG A 392 23.88 17.38 -31.04
N GLN A 393 23.22 17.55 -29.87
CA GLN A 393 21.92 18.19 -29.78
C GLN A 393 22.02 19.71 -29.82
#